data_d5dac4f5de63987099ef56fcba6062b2
#
_entry.id   d5dac4f5de63987099ef56fcba6062b2
#
_cell.length_a   1.000
_cell.length_b   1.000
_cell.length_c   1.000
_cell.angle_alpha   90.00
_cell.angle_beta   90.00
_cell.angle_gamma   90.00
#
_symmetry.space_group_name_H-M   'P 1'
#
loop_
_entity.id
_entity.type
_entity.pdbx_description
1 polymer ?
#
loop_
_entity_poly.entity_id
_entity_poly.type
_entity_poly.pdbx_seq_one_letter_code
_entity_poly.pdbx_strand_id
1 'polypeptide(L)'
;MHERGIVEDLIRHAESLSANRPGRVLRVNLTVGALSGVDPRHISEYMRALTRDGSLLAGAEVVVEMSDHITDPGAGSVRIDSMTFEDE
;
A
#
# COMPACT_ATOMS: atom_id res chain seq x y z
N MET A 1 -5.41 17.31 -1.30
CA MET A 1 -5.01 16.08 -0.60
C MET A 1 -3.63 15.66 -1.03
N HIS A 2 -2.81 15.28 -0.10
CA HIS A 2 -1.42 14.96 -0.38
C HIS A 2 -1.22 13.46 -0.41
N GLU A 3 -0.85 12.96 -1.56
CA GLU A 3 -0.61 11.53 -1.77
C GLU A 3 0.44 10.98 -0.82
N ARG A 4 1.45 11.80 -0.47
CA ARG A 4 2.47 11.38 0.47
C ARG A 4 1.88 11.02 1.84
N GLY A 5 0.92 11.80 2.34
CA GLY A 5 0.26 11.51 3.62
C GLY A 5 -0.51 10.20 3.56
N ILE A 6 -1.18 9.94 2.44
CA ILE A 6 -1.88 8.69 2.22
C ILE A 6 -0.90 7.52 2.27
N VAL A 7 0.24 7.66 1.59
CA VAL A 7 1.25 6.62 1.54
C VAL A 7 1.87 6.38 2.92
N GLU A 8 2.14 7.44 3.67
CA GLU A 8 2.66 7.30 5.03
C GLU A 8 1.69 6.52 5.91
N ASP A 9 0.39 6.78 5.77
CA ASP A 9 -0.63 6.02 6.50
C ASP A 9 -0.68 4.56 6.06
N LEU A 10 -0.57 4.31 4.76
CA LEU A 10 -0.53 2.95 4.24
C LEU A 10 0.68 2.18 4.77
N ILE A 11 1.84 2.81 4.82
CA ILE A 11 3.05 2.18 5.33
C ILE A 11 2.88 1.83 6.81
N ARG A 12 2.37 2.77 7.62
CA ARG A 12 2.12 2.49 9.03
C ARG A 12 1.14 1.33 9.21
N HIS A 13 0.10 1.30 8.40
CA HIS A 13 -0.89 0.22 8.47
C HIS A 13 -0.26 -1.11 8.07
N ALA A 14 0.52 -1.13 6.99
CA ALA A 14 1.21 -2.35 6.56
C ALA A 14 2.16 -2.86 7.63
N GLU A 15 2.92 -1.96 8.26
CA GLU A 15 3.83 -2.33 9.34
C GLU A 15 3.08 -2.89 10.54
N SER A 16 1.95 -2.30 10.87
CA SER A 16 1.10 -2.80 11.95
C SER A 16 0.59 -4.21 11.66
N LEU A 17 0.16 -4.46 10.43
CA LEU A 17 -0.32 -5.78 10.02
C LEU A 17 0.79 -6.83 10.05
N SER A 18 2.04 -6.42 9.82
CA SER A 18 3.19 -7.33 9.78
C SER A 18 3.84 -7.56 11.13
N ALA A 19 3.48 -6.80 12.16
CA ALA A 19 4.18 -6.81 13.44
C ALA A 19 4.20 -8.17 14.12
N ASN A 20 3.17 -8.99 13.91
CA ASN A 20 3.05 -10.30 14.54
C ASN A 20 3.30 -11.45 13.58
N ARG A 21 3.87 -11.16 12.41
CA ARG A 21 4.12 -12.17 11.38
C ARG A 21 5.60 -12.37 11.22
N PRO A 22 6.08 -13.62 11.19
CA PRO A 22 7.50 -13.89 10.88
C PRO A 22 7.73 -13.66 9.38
N GLY A 23 8.98 -13.41 9.03
CA GLY A 23 9.35 -13.18 7.65
C GLY A 23 9.06 -11.76 7.22
N ARG A 24 9.72 -11.35 6.16
CA ARG A 24 9.55 -10.00 5.64
C ARG A 24 8.42 -9.97 4.62
N VAL A 25 7.94 -8.78 4.32
CA VAL A 25 6.90 -8.57 3.32
C VAL A 25 7.52 -8.68 1.94
N LEU A 26 6.94 -9.54 1.09
CA LEU A 26 7.38 -9.72 -0.29
C LEU A 26 6.55 -8.88 -1.25
N ARG A 27 5.28 -8.68 -0.95
CA ARG A 27 4.37 -7.95 -1.82
C ARG A 27 3.27 -7.29 -1.02
N VAL A 28 2.89 -6.09 -1.45
CA VAL A 28 1.72 -5.37 -0.93
C VAL A 28 0.80 -5.07 -2.10
N ASN A 29 -0.44 -5.53 -2.01
CA ASN A 29 -1.45 -5.26 -3.02
C ASN A 29 -2.38 -4.16 -2.52
N LEU A 30 -2.48 -3.09 -3.32
CA LEU A 30 -3.26 -1.91 -2.99
C LEU A 30 -4.36 -1.69 -4.02
N THR A 31 -5.48 -1.14 -3.59
CA THR A 31 -6.52 -0.66 -4.51
C THR A 31 -6.71 0.83 -4.28
N VAL A 32 -6.65 1.59 -5.37
CA VAL A 32 -6.94 3.02 -5.39
C VAL A 32 -8.41 3.18 -5.76
N GLY A 33 -9.19 3.79 -4.88
CA GLY A 33 -10.62 3.96 -5.10
C GLY A 33 -10.91 4.86 -6.30
N ALA A 34 -12.00 4.56 -7.00
CA ALA A 34 -12.37 5.24 -8.25
C ALA A 34 -12.54 6.75 -8.07
N LEU A 35 -12.94 7.20 -6.88
CA LEU A 35 -13.20 8.61 -6.59
C LEU A 35 -12.16 9.23 -5.66
N SER A 36 -11.04 8.53 -5.44
CA SER A 36 -10.01 9.01 -4.51
C SER A 36 -9.23 10.23 -5.04
N GLY A 37 -9.18 10.40 -6.35
CA GLY A 37 -8.40 11.46 -6.96
C GLY A 37 -6.90 11.22 -6.94
N VAL A 38 -6.47 10.02 -6.59
CA VAL A 38 -5.07 9.67 -6.43
C VAL A 38 -4.56 8.94 -7.67
N ASP A 39 -3.36 9.29 -8.13
CA ASP A 39 -2.73 8.61 -9.26
C ASP A 39 -2.00 7.37 -8.76
N PRO A 40 -2.36 6.17 -9.26
CA PRO A 40 -1.70 4.92 -8.83
C PRO A 40 -0.19 4.93 -9.00
N ARG A 41 0.32 5.62 -10.03
CA ARG A 41 1.77 5.69 -10.28
C ARG A 41 2.47 6.45 -9.16
N HIS A 42 1.85 7.53 -8.66
CA HIS A 42 2.40 8.29 -7.54
C HIS A 42 2.44 7.47 -6.27
N ILE A 43 1.38 6.68 -6.03
CA ILE A 43 1.36 5.80 -4.86
C ILE A 43 2.52 4.82 -4.92
N SER A 44 2.74 4.18 -6.07
CA SER A 44 3.82 3.23 -6.24
C SER A 44 5.19 3.89 -6.02
N GLU A 45 5.38 5.08 -6.58
CA GLU A 45 6.64 5.81 -6.45
C GLU A 45 6.91 6.23 -5.01
N TYR A 46 5.90 6.74 -4.31
CA TYR A 46 6.05 7.14 -2.92
C TYR A 46 6.31 5.95 -2.00
N MET A 47 5.61 4.84 -2.24
CA MET A 47 5.85 3.62 -1.46
C MET A 47 7.32 3.20 -1.57
N ARG A 48 7.85 3.21 -2.79
CA ARG A 48 9.23 2.86 -3.04
C ARG A 48 10.21 3.83 -2.36
N ALA A 49 9.90 5.12 -2.41
CA ALA A 49 10.76 6.16 -1.84
C ALA A 49 10.76 6.14 -0.32
N LEU A 50 9.64 5.77 0.29
CA LEU A 50 9.48 5.85 1.75
C LEU A 50 9.76 4.53 2.47
N THR A 51 9.90 3.43 1.74
CA THR A 51 10.26 2.14 2.33
C THR A 51 11.74 1.87 2.10
N ARG A 52 12.56 2.39 2.99
CA ARG A 52 14.01 2.31 2.88
C ARG A 52 14.55 1.04 3.48
N ASP A 53 15.84 0.79 3.25
CA ASP A 53 16.54 -0.33 3.84
C ASP A 53 16.34 -0.33 5.37
N GLY A 54 16.08 -1.50 5.91
CA GLY A 54 15.78 -1.65 7.33
C GLY A 54 14.31 -1.61 7.67
N SER A 55 13.46 -1.12 6.74
CA SER A 55 12.01 -1.18 6.91
C SER A 55 11.51 -2.60 6.64
N LEU A 56 10.39 -2.96 7.29
CA LEU A 56 9.72 -4.24 7.01
C LEU A 56 9.28 -4.37 5.55
N LEU A 57 9.08 -3.25 4.89
CA LEU A 57 8.62 -3.20 3.50
C LEU A 57 9.75 -3.01 2.50
N ALA A 58 10.99 -2.94 2.96
CA ALA A 58 12.13 -2.72 2.07
C ALA A 58 12.22 -3.86 1.04
N GLY A 59 12.27 -3.51 -0.23
CA GLY A 59 12.35 -4.49 -1.31
C GLY A 59 11.04 -5.16 -1.66
N ALA A 60 9.94 -4.85 -0.98
CA ALA A 60 8.64 -5.44 -1.29
C ALA A 60 8.13 -4.93 -2.63
N GLU A 61 7.49 -5.83 -3.37
CA GLU A 61 6.80 -5.45 -4.60
C GLU A 61 5.49 -4.73 -4.24
N VAL A 62 5.24 -3.60 -4.86
CA VAL A 62 4.00 -2.85 -4.64
C VAL A 62 3.15 -2.96 -5.90
N VAL A 63 1.99 -3.59 -5.78
CA VAL A 63 1.04 -3.77 -6.88
C VAL A 63 -0.15 -2.86 -6.60
N VAL A 64 -0.42 -1.93 -7.51
CA VAL A 64 -1.47 -0.94 -7.34
C VAL A 64 -2.49 -1.12 -8.44
N GLU A 65 -3.74 -1.34 -8.06
CA GLU A 65 -4.85 -1.45 -8.99
C GLU A 65 -5.81 -0.29 -8.79
N MET A 66 -6.40 0.17 -9.88
CA MET A 66 -7.40 1.21 -9.86
C MET A 66 -8.77 0.57 -9.93
N SER A 67 -9.62 0.87 -8.96
CA SER A 67 -11.01 0.42 -9.00
C SER A 67 -11.82 1.35 -9.91
N ASP A 68 -12.80 0.79 -10.61
CA ASP A 68 -13.75 1.57 -11.39
C ASP A 68 -15.16 1.56 -10.77
N HIS A 69 -15.30 1.05 -9.55
CA HIS A 69 -16.59 0.95 -8.86
C HIS A 69 -16.88 2.23 -8.08
N ILE A 70 -17.55 3.17 -8.72
CA ILE A 70 -17.81 4.49 -8.10
C ILE A 70 -18.83 4.42 -6.97
N THR A 71 -19.63 3.34 -6.89
CA THR A 71 -20.62 3.18 -5.83
C THR A 71 -20.09 2.40 -4.63
N ASP A 72 -18.84 1.93 -4.68
CA ASP A 72 -18.19 1.23 -3.59
C ASP A 72 -18.03 2.19 -2.41
N PRO A 73 -18.35 1.78 -1.18
CA PRO A 73 -18.10 2.64 0.00
C PRO A 73 -16.65 3.09 0.14
N GLY A 74 -15.70 2.30 -0.39
CA GLY A 74 -14.28 2.66 -0.37
C GLY A 74 -13.81 3.46 -1.57
N ALA A 75 -14.71 3.95 -2.43
CA ALA A 75 -14.34 4.61 -3.67
C ALA A 75 -13.51 5.89 -3.46
N GLY A 76 -13.63 6.52 -2.31
CA GLY A 76 -12.87 7.73 -1.99
C GLY A 76 -11.53 7.49 -1.32
N SER A 77 -11.09 6.25 -1.17
CA SER A 77 -9.89 5.94 -0.39
C SER A 77 -8.95 5.00 -1.14
N VAL A 78 -7.75 4.85 -0.56
CA VAL A 78 -6.76 3.86 -0.99
C VAL A 78 -6.63 2.85 0.14
N ARG A 79 -6.63 1.56 -0.20
CA ARG A 79 -6.59 0.52 0.82
C ARG A 79 -5.61 -0.58 0.47
N ILE A 80 -5.16 -1.28 1.50
CA ILE A 80 -4.38 -2.50 1.36
C ILE A 80 -5.36 -3.67 1.22
N ASP A 81 -5.27 -4.39 0.12
CA ASP A 81 -6.11 -5.56 -0.09
C ASP A 81 -5.50 -6.81 0.54
N SER A 82 -4.21 -6.99 0.36
CA SER A 82 -3.51 -8.15 0.88
C SER A 82 -2.02 -7.90 0.90
N MET A 83 -1.31 -8.75 1.65
CA MET A 83 0.14 -8.72 1.71
C MET A 83 0.64 -10.16 1.62
N THR A 84 1.78 -10.34 0.95
CA THR A 84 2.44 -11.64 0.87
C THR A 84 3.71 -11.58 1.70
N PHE A 85 3.89 -12.59 2.55
CA PHE A 85 5.03 -12.67 3.45
C PHE A 85 5.94 -13.81 3.03
N GLU A 86 7.21 -13.68 3.36
CA GLU A 86 8.19 -14.73 3.11
C GLU A 86 7.89 -15.93 4.01
N ASP A 87 7.82 -17.11 3.41
CA ASP A 87 7.65 -18.35 4.17
C ASP A 87 8.99 -18.78 4.75
N GLU A 88 8.94 -19.43 5.90
CA GLU A 88 10.13 -19.96 6.54
C GLU A 88 10.49 -21.35 6.07
#